data_110906c931f15438f35f9260cdf57de3
#
_entry.id   110906c931f15438f35f9260cdf57de3
#
_cell.length_a   1.000
_cell.length_b   1.000
_cell.length_c   1.000
_cell.angle_alpha   90.00
_cell.angle_beta   90.00
_cell.angle_gamma   90.00
#
_symmetry.space_group_name_H-M   'P 1'
#
loop_
_entity.id
_entity.type
_entity.pdbx_description
1 polymer ?
#
loop_
_entity_poly.entity_id
_entity_poly.type
_entity_poly.pdbx_seq_one_letter_code
_entity_poly.pdbx_strand_id
1 'polypeptide(L)'
;MSRLSAQLNSAYIAAASRLEGRRARPRAVAYVESYDDILFWRDVLTRAAPHVQFEVVLPSRVTLGRGKKIALANRLGPHMIACVDADYDVLMQGATPTSAMVCRSPHVLHTGVYAIENLQCHAEVLHRVCVMATLNDRELFDFRAFLQAFSRTVHPLLVWNVWAYRYGAYTQFSLTDFARTVELREVQLHHPERMIEALRRRVNRQIATLQRRFPQARATYKPLRDELEQLGVTPDKTYLYMRGHDLVDVVLGPLLAVVCDNLRREREREINQLACHAVQQQNELAAYRHAVAPFEEMLRKHTAYHDTPEFRRIEEAARQRFAGDWETRDATVDDAALDFADELPSGAPPTACFADERPDAEGNAPARVSERAAAAPEGPNAPRNAFAAAAETPTATELPTAARPKPPTAARPKSPTAAARLRNGVWTWGDDDDEVD
;
A
#
# COMPACT_ATOMS: atom_id res chain seq x y z
N MET A 1 -27.70 -14.31 22.01
CA MET A 1 -26.52 -13.44 22.13
C MET A 1 -26.51 -12.23 21.15
N SER A 2 -27.59 -11.92 20.47
CA SER A 2 -27.64 -10.89 19.42
C SER A 2 -28.07 -9.47 19.86
N ARG A 3 -28.49 -9.28 21.11
CA ARG A 3 -28.98 -7.96 21.56
C ARG A 3 -27.92 -6.98 22.07
N LEU A 4 -26.77 -7.43 22.53
CA LEU A 4 -25.71 -6.57 23.05
C LEU A 4 -24.90 -5.86 21.94
N SER A 5 -24.63 -6.55 20.85
CA SER A 5 -23.90 -5.94 19.72
C SER A 5 -24.73 -4.88 18.97
N ALA A 6 -26.07 -5.03 18.96
CA ALA A 6 -26.97 -4.05 18.37
C ALA A 6 -27.14 -2.78 19.22
N GLN A 7 -26.70 -2.79 20.47
CA GLN A 7 -26.77 -1.66 21.40
C GLN A 7 -25.44 -0.92 21.55
N LEU A 8 -24.34 -1.42 20.98
CA LEU A 8 -23.07 -0.71 20.93
C LEU A 8 -23.21 0.47 19.97
N ASN A 9 -23.31 1.66 20.50
CA ASN A 9 -23.34 2.91 19.77
C ASN A 9 -22.41 3.92 20.43
N SER A 10 -22.16 5.04 19.76
CA SER A 10 -21.28 6.12 20.26
C SER A 10 -21.64 6.59 21.67
N ALA A 11 -22.94 6.73 21.98
CA ALA A 11 -23.43 7.13 23.31
C ALA A 11 -23.13 6.10 24.40
N TYR A 12 -23.19 4.80 24.07
CA TYR A 12 -22.82 3.74 25.01
C TYR A 12 -21.32 3.78 25.35
N ILE A 13 -20.47 3.98 24.35
CA ILE A 13 -19.01 4.10 24.55
C ILE A 13 -18.68 5.35 25.36
N ALA A 14 -19.35 6.47 25.07
CA ALA A 14 -19.24 7.71 25.87
C ALA A 14 -19.62 7.48 27.33
N ALA A 15 -20.75 6.81 27.59
CA ALA A 15 -21.19 6.49 28.95
C ALA A 15 -20.21 5.56 29.66
N ALA A 16 -19.70 4.53 28.99
CA ALA A 16 -18.69 3.62 29.55
C ALA A 16 -17.40 4.36 29.91
N SER A 17 -16.93 5.26 29.05
CA SER A 17 -15.73 6.08 29.30
C SER A 17 -15.90 6.98 30.53
N ARG A 18 -17.09 7.54 30.78
CA ARG A 18 -17.39 8.38 31.95
C ARG A 18 -17.37 7.61 33.28
N LEU A 19 -17.63 6.28 33.21
CA LEU A 19 -17.63 5.43 34.42
C LEU A 19 -16.20 5.06 34.88
N GLU A 20 -15.19 5.18 34.02
CA GLU A 20 -13.80 4.80 34.32
C GLU A 20 -13.01 5.83 35.15
N GLY A 21 -13.63 6.94 35.56
CA GLY A 21 -13.03 7.96 36.43
C GLY A 21 -12.24 9.04 35.69
N ARG A 22 -12.05 10.19 36.32
CA ARG A 22 -11.48 11.43 35.74
C ARG A 22 -10.05 11.33 35.19
N ARG A 23 -9.31 10.23 35.44
CA ARG A 23 -7.93 10.02 34.96
C ARG A 23 -7.85 9.06 33.77
N ALA A 24 -8.95 8.39 33.43
CA ALA A 24 -8.96 7.50 32.26
C ALA A 24 -8.96 8.31 30.97
N ARG A 25 -8.25 7.83 29.97
CA ARG A 25 -8.31 8.42 28.62
C ARG A 25 -9.68 8.14 28.00
N PRO A 26 -10.31 9.12 27.34
CA PRO A 26 -11.57 8.86 26.65
C PRO A 26 -11.36 7.77 25.58
N ARG A 27 -12.38 6.92 25.40
CA ARG A 27 -12.34 5.81 24.46
C ARG A 27 -13.03 6.15 23.16
N ALA A 28 -12.47 5.66 22.05
CA ALA A 28 -13.11 5.66 20.75
C ALA A 28 -12.89 4.32 20.05
N VAL A 29 -13.92 3.87 19.34
CA VAL A 29 -13.87 2.68 18.47
C VAL A 29 -13.68 3.14 17.03
N ALA A 30 -12.70 2.56 16.34
CA ALA A 30 -12.43 2.80 14.94
C ALA A 30 -12.71 1.51 14.15
N TYR A 31 -13.70 1.55 13.29
CA TYR A 31 -13.99 0.47 12.35
C TYR A 31 -13.10 0.56 11.13
N VAL A 32 -12.52 -0.56 10.71
CA VAL A 32 -11.67 -0.69 9.52
C VAL A 32 -12.24 -1.74 8.58
N GLU A 33 -11.81 -1.73 7.32
CA GLU A 33 -12.35 -2.61 6.27
C GLU A 33 -11.81 -4.04 6.36
N SER A 34 -10.51 -4.18 6.68
CA SER A 34 -9.79 -5.46 6.67
C SER A 34 -8.83 -5.61 7.85
N TYR A 35 -8.24 -6.79 8.01
CA TYR A 35 -7.22 -7.03 9.02
C TYR A 35 -5.93 -6.27 8.75
N ASP A 36 -5.61 -6.03 7.49
CA ASP A 36 -4.38 -5.34 7.08
C ASP A 36 -4.41 -3.86 7.48
N ASP A 37 -5.61 -3.28 7.59
CA ASP A 37 -5.82 -1.88 7.95
C ASP A 37 -5.61 -1.61 9.46
N ILE A 38 -5.72 -2.64 10.31
CA ILE A 38 -5.69 -2.47 11.77
C ILE A 38 -4.40 -1.80 12.24
N LEU A 39 -3.25 -2.25 11.75
CA LEU A 39 -1.97 -1.70 12.16
C LEU A 39 -1.77 -0.27 11.64
N PHE A 40 -2.13 -0.03 10.40
CA PHE A 40 -2.04 1.29 9.78
C PHE A 40 -2.87 2.32 10.54
N TRP A 41 -4.16 2.06 10.73
CA TRP A 41 -5.04 3.02 11.40
C TRP A 41 -4.75 3.16 12.89
N ARG A 42 -4.34 2.08 13.56
CA ARG A 42 -3.87 2.18 14.95
C ARG A 42 -2.69 3.14 15.06
N ASP A 43 -1.75 3.08 14.13
CA ASP A 43 -0.58 3.95 14.13
C ASP A 43 -0.96 5.42 13.85
N VAL A 44 -1.75 5.67 12.81
CA VAL A 44 -2.29 7.01 12.50
C VAL A 44 -3.00 7.63 13.72
N LEU A 45 -3.94 6.90 14.31
CA LEU A 45 -4.77 7.40 15.41
C LEU A 45 -3.96 7.63 16.69
N THR A 46 -3.05 6.72 17.02
CA THR A 46 -2.21 6.86 18.22
C THR A 46 -1.25 8.04 18.11
N ARG A 47 -0.70 8.28 16.94
CA ARG A 47 0.18 9.42 16.66
C ARG A 47 -0.58 10.74 16.66
N ALA A 48 -1.75 10.75 16.01
CA ALA A 48 -2.58 11.95 15.89
C ALA A 48 -3.21 12.40 17.22
N ALA A 49 -3.67 11.45 18.03
CA ALA A 49 -4.42 11.73 19.27
C ALA A 49 -3.99 10.80 20.44
N PRO A 50 -2.78 10.96 20.98
CA PRO A 50 -2.24 10.10 22.04
C PRO A 50 -3.01 10.19 23.36
N HIS A 51 -3.87 11.19 23.51
CA HIS A 51 -4.74 11.38 24.67
C HIS A 51 -6.02 10.53 24.61
N VAL A 52 -6.34 9.90 23.47
CA VAL A 52 -7.50 9.03 23.26
C VAL A 52 -7.06 7.57 23.28
N GLN A 53 -7.86 6.70 23.86
CA GLN A 53 -7.66 5.26 23.80
C GLN A 53 -8.49 4.68 22.65
N PHE A 54 -7.82 4.21 21.60
CA PHE A 54 -8.47 3.64 20.43
C PHE A 54 -8.59 2.12 20.51
N GLU A 55 -9.77 1.61 20.16
CA GLU A 55 -10.02 0.21 19.85
C GLU A 55 -10.27 0.09 18.34
N VAL A 56 -9.29 -0.43 17.59
CA VAL A 56 -9.37 -0.59 16.14
C VAL A 56 -9.85 -2.01 15.83
N VAL A 57 -11.03 -2.13 15.21
CA VAL A 57 -11.71 -3.41 15.04
C VAL A 57 -12.42 -3.51 13.69
N LEU A 58 -12.71 -4.74 13.28
CA LEU A 58 -13.62 -5.00 12.16
C LEU A 58 -15.08 -4.85 12.61
N PRO A 59 -15.96 -4.29 11.76
CA PRO A 59 -17.31 -3.88 12.15
C PRO A 59 -18.29 -5.01 12.47
N SER A 60 -18.05 -6.23 12.04
CA SER A 60 -18.98 -7.32 12.26
C SER A 60 -18.34 -8.58 12.81
N ARG A 61 -18.80 -8.99 14.00
CA ARG A 61 -18.51 -10.31 14.59
C ARG A 61 -19.61 -11.34 14.26
N VAL A 62 -20.78 -10.88 13.83
CA VAL A 62 -21.97 -11.75 13.68
C VAL A 62 -22.08 -12.34 12.28
N THR A 63 -21.81 -11.56 11.24
CA THR A 63 -21.95 -11.98 9.85
C THR A 63 -20.63 -12.26 9.15
N LEU A 64 -19.48 -12.05 9.84
CA LEU A 64 -18.14 -12.06 9.24
C LEU A 64 -18.00 -11.14 8.02
N GLY A 65 -18.93 -10.20 7.86
CA GLY A 65 -18.90 -9.22 6.78
C GLY A 65 -17.72 -8.26 6.95
N ARG A 66 -17.09 -7.92 5.84
CA ARG A 66 -15.94 -7.01 5.75
C ARG A 66 -16.17 -5.98 4.66
N GLY A 67 -15.30 -4.98 4.63
CA GLY A 67 -15.25 -3.96 3.60
C GLY A 67 -15.99 -2.68 3.97
N LYS A 68 -15.78 -1.67 3.15
CA LYS A 68 -16.18 -0.28 3.35
C LYS A 68 -17.66 -0.11 3.72
N LYS A 69 -18.57 -0.73 2.98
CA LYS A 69 -20.01 -0.59 3.24
C LYS A 69 -20.40 -1.01 4.64
N ILE A 70 -19.78 -2.07 5.17
CA ILE A 70 -20.08 -2.56 6.51
C ILE A 70 -19.47 -1.64 7.56
N ALA A 71 -18.27 -1.11 7.33
CA ALA A 71 -17.66 -0.12 8.21
C ALA A 71 -18.52 1.15 8.28
N LEU A 72 -19.05 1.61 7.16
CA LEU A 72 -19.89 2.82 7.07
C LEU A 72 -21.33 2.59 7.53
N ALA A 73 -21.87 1.37 7.49
CA ALA A 73 -23.23 1.05 7.91
C ALA A 73 -23.46 1.10 9.43
N ASN A 74 -22.40 1.22 10.23
CA ASN A 74 -22.50 1.36 11.67
C ASN A 74 -22.99 2.77 12.04
N ARG A 75 -23.61 2.87 13.22
CA ARG A 75 -24.01 4.18 13.78
C ARG A 75 -22.77 4.95 14.22
N LEU A 76 -22.18 5.69 13.28
CA LEU A 76 -21.00 6.50 13.52
C LEU A 76 -21.34 7.69 14.43
N GLY A 77 -20.35 8.18 15.15
CA GLY A 77 -20.51 9.30 16.08
C GLY A 77 -19.16 9.71 16.69
N PRO A 78 -19.15 10.64 17.65
CA PRO A 78 -17.92 11.11 18.26
C PRO A 78 -16.98 9.99 18.76
N HIS A 79 -17.54 8.97 19.40
CA HIS A 79 -16.79 7.85 19.96
C HIS A 79 -16.75 6.60 19.07
N MET A 80 -17.32 6.67 17.88
CA MET A 80 -17.40 5.54 16.94
C MET A 80 -17.20 6.02 15.52
N ILE A 81 -16.01 5.82 14.98
CA ILE A 81 -15.61 6.31 13.68
C ILE A 81 -15.39 5.15 12.69
N ALA A 82 -15.42 5.45 11.40
CA ALA A 82 -14.97 4.56 10.35
C ALA A 82 -13.65 5.07 9.76
N CYS A 83 -12.72 4.16 9.55
CA CYS A 83 -11.42 4.40 8.94
C CYS A 83 -11.33 3.53 7.69
N VAL A 84 -11.36 4.13 6.51
CA VAL A 84 -11.57 3.44 5.23
C VAL A 84 -10.55 3.86 4.19
N ASP A 85 -10.39 3.05 3.15
CA ASP A 85 -9.67 3.47 1.96
C ASP A 85 -10.44 4.56 1.20
N ALA A 86 -9.73 5.46 0.54
CA ALA A 86 -10.38 6.49 -0.26
C ALA A 86 -11.01 5.90 -1.52
N ASP A 87 -10.38 4.89 -2.13
CA ASP A 87 -10.75 4.37 -3.44
C ASP A 87 -10.99 5.49 -4.46
N TYR A 88 -12.02 5.36 -5.29
CA TYR A 88 -12.51 6.48 -6.11
C TYR A 88 -13.56 7.34 -5.40
N ASP A 89 -13.98 7.00 -4.17
CA ASP A 89 -15.05 7.74 -3.49
C ASP A 89 -14.71 9.22 -3.33
N VAL A 90 -13.46 9.52 -2.96
CA VAL A 90 -12.98 10.92 -2.87
C VAL A 90 -12.96 11.60 -4.24
N LEU A 91 -12.61 10.88 -5.30
CA LEU A 91 -12.59 11.42 -6.67
C LEU A 91 -13.99 11.58 -7.28
N MET A 92 -14.98 10.86 -6.73
CA MET A 92 -16.38 10.96 -7.15
C MET A 92 -17.12 12.16 -6.55
N GLN A 93 -16.57 12.83 -5.52
CA GLN A 93 -17.05 14.06 -4.92
C GLN A 93 -18.56 14.02 -4.53
N GLY A 94 -19.01 12.89 -3.99
CA GLY A 94 -20.39 12.70 -3.56
C GLY A 94 -21.37 12.26 -4.66
N ALA A 95 -20.86 11.82 -5.82
CA ALA A 95 -21.73 11.32 -6.90
C ALA A 95 -22.40 9.97 -6.57
N THR A 96 -21.93 9.26 -5.56
CA THR A 96 -22.56 8.05 -5.02
C THR A 96 -22.85 8.23 -3.52
N PRO A 97 -23.81 7.48 -2.95
CA PRO A 97 -24.05 7.53 -1.51
C PRO A 97 -22.80 7.26 -0.67
N THR A 98 -22.01 6.23 -1.04
CA THR A 98 -20.74 5.92 -0.36
C THR A 98 -19.76 7.08 -0.44
N SER A 99 -19.57 7.65 -1.64
CA SER A 99 -18.71 8.82 -1.85
C SER A 99 -19.19 10.02 -1.01
N ALA A 100 -20.49 10.28 -0.98
CA ALA A 100 -21.05 11.36 -0.15
C ALA A 100 -20.73 11.18 1.33
N MET A 101 -20.82 9.94 1.83
CA MET A 101 -20.51 9.62 3.21
C MET A 101 -19.01 9.74 3.50
N VAL A 102 -18.16 9.23 2.64
CA VAL A 102 -16.69 9.33 2.80
C VAL A 102 -16.23 10.80 2.78
N CYS A 103 -16.79 11.62 1.88
CA CYS A 103 -16.36 13.01 1.73
C CYS A 103 -16.96 13.97 2.78
N ARG A 104 -18.15 13.68 3.33
CA ARG A 104 -18.90 14.66 4.12
C ARG A 104 -19.06 14.30 5.58
N SER A 105 -18.98 13.00 5.95
CA SER A 105 -19.16 12.61 7.35
C SER A 105 -17.93 13.01 8.19
N PRO A 106 -18.13 13.74 9.28
CA PRO A 106 -17.05 14.09 10.20
C PRO A 106 -16.54 12.88 11.01
N HIS A 107 -17.21 11.74 10.90
CA HIS A 107 -16.88 10.51 11.62
C HIS A 107 -16.21 9.47 10.70
N VAL A 108 -15.85 9.85 9.48
CA VAL A 108 -15.14 9.01 8.54
C VAL A 108 -13.76 9.61 8.30
N LEU A 109 -12.72 8.82 8.51
CA LEU A 109 -11.35 9.09 8.09
C LEU A 109 -11.02 8.20 6.88
N HIS A 110 -10.29 8.74 5.93
CA HIS A 110 -9.91 8.00 4.73
C HIS A 110 -8.43 8.20 4.38
N THR A 111 -7.86 7.30 3.58
CA THR A 111 -6.43 7.30 3.22
C THR A 111 -5.99 8.49 2.37
N GLY A 112 -6.90 9.25 1.77
CA GLY A 112 -6.59 10.39 0.91
C GLY A 112 -5.97 10.02 -0.45
N VAL A 113 -5.20 8.95 -0.52
CA VAL A 113 -4.79 8.22 -1.71
C VAL A 113 -5.69 7.01 -1.90
N TYR A 114 -5.56 6.24 -2.99
CA TYR A 114 -6.53 5.17 -3.28
C TYR A 114 -6.70 4.22 -2.09
N ALA A 115 -5.61 3.64 -1.58
CA ALA A 115 -5.61 2.68 -0.46
C ALA A 115 -4.28 2.75 0.31
N ILE A 116 -4.17 1.98 1.39
CA ILE A 116 -2.95 1.91 2.21
C ILE A 116 -1.73 1.41 1.41
N GLU A 117 -1.93 0.49 0.46
CA GLU A 117 -0.86 -0.03 -0.39
C GLU A 117 -0.20 1.09 -1.21
N ASN A 118 -0.94 2.12 -1.62
CA ASN A 118 -0.36 3.24 -2.35
C ASN A 118 0.64 4.04 -1.49
N LEU A 119 0.42 4.11 -0.17
CA LEU A 119 1.39 4.69 0.77
C LEU A 119 2.60 3.76 0.99
N GLN A 120 2.35 2.46 1.17
CA GLN A 120 3.41 1.46 1.28
C GLN A 120 4.30 1.42 0.03
N CYS A 121 3.72 1.70 -1.13
CA CYS A 121 4.37 1.78 -2.43
C CYS A 121 4.85 3.19 -2.79
N HIS A 122 4.93 4.12 -1.85
CA HIS A 122 5.36 5.47 -2.15
C HIS A 122 6.80 5.49 -2.71
N ALA A 123 7.03 6.24 -3.78
CA ALA A 123 8.30 6.27 -4.51
C ALA A 123 9.53 6.54 -3.62
N GLU A 124 9.35 7.36 -2.58
CA GLU A 124 10.42 7.74 -1.64
C GLU A 124 10.90 6.61 -0.74
N VAL A 125 10.13 5.53 -0.60
CA VAL A 125 10.41 4.49 0.40
C VAL A 125 10.78 3.13 -0.19
N LEU A 126 10.59 2.92 -1.50
CA LEU A 126 10.80 1.62 -2.14
C LEU A 126 12.24 1.12 -2.06
N HIS A 127 13.24 2.02 -2.17
CA HIS A 127 14.64 1.62 -1.95
C HIS A 127 14.82 1.04 -0.55
N ARG A 128 14.25 1.67 0.49
CA ARG A 128 14.33 1.17 1.86
C ARG A 128 13.67 -0.21 2.01
N VAL A 129 12.58 -0.47 1.30
CA VAL A 129 11.97 -1.81 1.25
C VAL A 129 12.95 -2.83 0.67
N CYS A 130 13.65 -2.50 -0.42
CA CYS A 130 14.69 -3.36 -0.98
C CYS A 130 15.82 -3.63 0.02
N VAL A 131 16.29 -2.60 0.73
CA VAL A 131 17.32 -2.76 1.77
C VAL A 131 16.85 -3.68 2.89
N MET A 132 15.61 -3.50 3.37
CA MET A 132 15.04 -4.37 4.41
C MET A 132 14.91 -5.82 3.95
N ALA A 133 14.60 -6.05 2.68
CA ALA A 133 14.43 -7.39 2.12
C ALA A 133 15.75 -8.09 1.79
N THR A 134 16.80 -7.35 1.48
CA THR A 134 18.04 -7.91 0.90
C THR A 134 19.29 -7.63 1.73
N LEU A 135 19.21 -6.75 2.72
CA LEU A 135 20.34 -6.29 3.53
C LEU A 135 21.50 -5.75 2.67
N ASN A 136 21.18 -5.19 1.52
CA ASN A 136 22.10 -4.56 0.59
C ASN A 136 21.58 -3.15 0.26
N ASP A 137 22.37 -2.12 0.62
CA ASP A 137 22.01 -0.69 0.49
C ASP A 137 22.43 -0.10 -0.86
N ARG A 138 22.73 -0.93 -1.84
CA ARG A 138 23.10 -0.45 -3.16
C ARG A 138 21.88 -0.03 -3.96
N GLU A 139 21.92 1.17 -4.50
CA GLU A 139 20.86 1.71 -5.34
C GLU A 139 21.02 1.22 -6.78
N LEU A 140 20.22 0.20 -7.17
CA LEU A 140 20.24 -0.40 -8.51
C LEU A 140 19.18 0.18 -9.44
N PHE A 141 18.18 0.88 -8.90
CA PHE A 141 17.05 1.37 -9.67
C PHE A 141 16.46 2.64 -9.06
N ASP A 142 16.28 3.67 -9.88
CA ASP A 142 15.62 4.91 -9.47
C ASP A 142 14.08 4.77 -9.54
N PHE A 143 13.49 4.31 -8.42
CA PHE A 143 12.04 4.16 -8.30
C PHE A 143 11.29 5.48 -8.44
N ARG A 144 11.89 6.58 -8.01
CA ARG A 144 11.28 7.91 -8.04
C ARG A 144 11.12 8.39 -9.47
N ALA A 145 12.21 8.39 -10.25
CA ALA A 145 12.17 8.75 -11.65
C ALA A 145 11.25 7.84 -12.46
N PHE A 146 11.29 6.52 -12.20
CA PHE A 146 10.43 5.56 -12.86
C PHE A 146 8.95 5.80 -12.59
N LEU A 147 8.54 5.91 -11.32
CA LEU A 147 7.13 6.10 -10.95
C LEU A 147 6.59 7.47 -11.41
N GLN A 148 7.42 8.48 -11.48
CA GLN A 148 7.05 9.76 -12.08
C GLN A 148 6.77 9.61 -13.58
N ALA A 149 7.66 8.95 -14.33
CA ALA A 149 7.47 8.70 -15.76
C ALA A 149 6.27 7.77 -16.04
N PHE A 150 6.11 6.73 -15.22
CA PHE A 150 4.93 5.86 -15.22
C PHE A 150 3.65 6.66 -15.02
N SER A 151 3.59 7.47 -13.95
CA SER A 151 2.42 8.28 -13.60
C SER A 151 2.03 9.23 -14.72
N ARG A 152 2.97 9.97 -15.28
CA ARG A 152 2.72 10.86 -16.42
C ARG A 152 2.15 10.12 -17.63
N THR A 153 2.62 8.89 -17.85
CA THR A 153 2.17 8.06 -18.96
C THR A 153 0.74 7.55 -18.76
N VAL A 154 0.39 7.13 -17.53
CA VAL A 154 -0.92 6.53 -17.24
C VAL A 154 -1.98 7.57 -16.83
N HIS A 155 -1.59 8.80 -16.48
CA HIS A 155 -2.49 9.86 -16.04
C HIS A 155 -3.72 10.05 -16.96
N PRO A 156 -3.58 10.21 -18.28
CA PRO A 156 -4.73 10.37 -19.14
C PRO A 156 -5.68 9.17 -19.11
N LEU A 157 -5.15 7.97 -18.93
CA LEU A 157 -5.94 6.75 -18.86
C LEU A 157 -6.68 6.65 -17.52
N LEU A 158 -6.06 7.07 -16.40
CA LEU A 158 -6.73 7.15 -15.09
C LEU A 158 -7.92 8.11 -15.16
N VAL A 159 -7.74 9.28 -15.77
CA VAL A 159 -8.85 10.22 -15.97
C VAL A 159 -10.00 9.56 -16.75
N TRP A 160 -9.71 8.76 -17.79
CA TRP A 160 -10.72 7.97 -18.51
C TRP A 160 -11.39 6.93 -17.62
N ASN A 161 -10.64 6.28 -16.74
CA ASN A 161 -11.22 5.27 -15.85
C ASN A 161 -12.16 5.93 -14.82
N VAL A 162 -11.74 7.02 -14.16
CA VAL A 162 -12.62 7.81 -13.28
C VAL A 162 -13.83 8.35 -14.03
N TRP A 163 -13.63 8.81 -15.28
CA TRP A 163 -14.74 9.23 -16.14
C TRP A 163 -15.75 8.11 -16.36
N ALA A 164 -15.27 6.90 -16.66
CA ALA A 164 -16.14 5.75 -16.86
C ALA A 164 -16.97 5.43 -15.62
N TYR A 165 -16.38 5.53 -14.44
CA TYR A 165 -17.10 5.35 -13.17
C TYR A 165 -18.11 6.47 -12.93
N ARG A 166 -17.74 7.73 -13.11
CA ARG A 166 -18.60 8.90 -12.87
C ARG A 166 -19.81 8.94 -13.81
N TYR A 167 -19.66 8.49 -15.05
CA TYR A 167 -20.70 8.53 -16.08
C TYR A 167 -21.34 7.16 -16.38
N GLY A 168 -21.17 6.17 -15.50
CA GLY A 168 -21.86 4.87 -15.59
C GLY A 168 -21.35 3.95 -16.71
N ALA A 169 -20.14 4.18 -17.21
CA ALA A 169 -19.51 3.38 -18.26
C ALA A 169 -18.47 2.37 -17.73
N TYR A 170 -18.44 2.13 -16.43
CA TYR A 170 -17.44 1.27 -15.76
C TYR A 170 -17.44 -0.19 -16.24
N THR A 171 -18.58 -0.73 -16.69
CA THR A 171 -18.64 -2.07 -17.30
C THR A 171 -17.95 -2.15 -18.66
N GLN A 172 -17.69 -1.01 -19.28
CA GLN A 172 -17.07 -0.89 -20.59
C GLN A 172 -15.59 -0.51 -20.52
N PHE A 173 -15.14 0.01 -19.37
CA PHE A 173 -13.76 0.24 -19.03
C PHE A 173 -13.60 0.12 -17.50
N SER A 174 -13.46 -1.11 -17.05
CA SER A 174 -13.35 -1.48 -15.64
C SER A 174 -11.95 -1.20 -15.06
N LEU A 175 -11.80 -1.34 -13.72
CA LEU A 175 -10.50 -1.35 -13.05
C LEU A 175 -9.61 -2.47 -13.59
N THR A 176 -10.17 -3.65 -13.87
CA THR A 176 -9.42 -4.77 -14.46
C THR A 176 -8.89 -4.44 -15.86
N ASP A 177 -9.65 -3.73 -16.70
CA ASP A 177 -9.19 -3.29 -18.03
C ASP A 177 -8.08 -2.24 -17.91
N PHE A 178 -8.20 -1.35 -16.91
CA PHE A 178 -7.15 -0.41 -16.55
C PHE A 178 -5.86 -1.15 -16.16
N ALA A 179 -5.94 -2.08 -15.18
CA ALA A 179 -4.81 -2.87 -14.69
C ALA A 179 -4.09 -3.62 -15.82
N ARG A 180 -4.84 -4.33 -16.69
CA ARG A 180 -4.28 -5.03 -17.87
C ARG A 180 -3.56 -4.09 -18.83
N THR A 181 -4.01 -2.84 -18.94
CA THR A 181 -3.38 -1.86 -19.84
C THR A 181 -2.07 -1.35 -19.26
N VAL A 182 -2.02 -1.15 -17.94
CA VAL A 182 -0.85 -0.56 -17.26
C VAL A 182 0.17 -1.58 -16.75
N GLU A 183 -0.15 -2.87 -16.83
CA GLU A 183 0.70 -3.99 -16.41
C GLU A 183 2.14 -3.85 -16.94
N LEU A 184 3.13 -4.09 -16.08
CA LEU A 184 4.54 -4.10 -16.42
C LEU A 184 4.94 -5.51 -16.90
N ARG A 185 4.86 -5.77 -18.20
CA ARG A 185 5.03 -7.11 -18.79
C ARG A 185 6.46 -7.60 -18.83
N GLU A 186 7.41 -6.70 -18.90
CA GLU A 186 8.84 -6.99 -18.99
C GLU A 186 9.60 -5.98 -18.13
N VAL A 187 10.48 -6.47 -17.28
CA VAL A 187 11.30 -5.63 -16.42
C VAL A 187 12.73 -5.56 -16.94
N GLN A 188 13.17 -4.35 -17.29
CA GLN A 188 14.51 -4.05 -17.82
C GLN A 188 15.13 -2.94 -16.94
N LEU A 189 15.87 -3.32 -15.90
CA LEU A 189 16.41 -2.35 -14.92
C LEU A 189 17.37 -1.34 -15.55
N HIS A 190 18.14 -1.74 -16.56
CA HIS A 190 19.11 -0.87 -17.24
C HIS A 190 18.48 -0.02 -18.35
N HIS A 191 17.21 -0.27 -18.70
CA HIS A 191 16.48 0.40 -19.77
C HIS A 191 15.05 0.75 -19.34
N PRO A 192 14.87 1.53 -18.25
CA PRO A 192 13.54 1.91 -17.77
C PRO A 192 12.73 2.69 -18.80
N GLU A 193 13.39 3.44 -19.68
CA GLU A 193 12.78 4.17 -20.80
C GLU A 193 12.04 3.25 -21.77
N ARG A 194 12.55 2.03 -22.02
CA ARG A 194 11.89 1.04 -22.90
C ARG A 194 10.61 0.50 -22.27
N MET A 195 10.61 0.31 -20.94
CA MET A 195 9.41 -0.10 -20.23
C MET A 195 8.31 0.96 -20.35
N ILE A 196 8.67 2.23 -20.14
CA ILE A 196 7.75 3.38 -20.26
C ILE A 196 7.26 3.55 -21.69
N GLU A 197 8.11 3.38 -22.69
CA GLU A 197 7.72 3.49 -24.09
C GLU A 197 6.75 2.37 -24.50
N ALA A 198 6.97 1.14 -24.07
CA ALA A 198 6.06 0.02 -24.28
C ALA A 198 4.70 0.25 -23.61
N LEU A 199 4.69 0.80 -22.38
CA LEU A 199 3.50 1.21 -21.67
C LEU A 199 2.75 2.30 -22.43
N ARG A 200 3.44 3.36 -22.85
CA ARG A 200 2.85 4.50 -23.59
C ARG A 200 2.11 4.05 -24.85
N ARG A 201 2.68 3.11 -25.61
CA ARG A 201 2.02 2.54 -26.79
C ARG A 201 0.72 1.82 -26.46
N ARG A 202 0.65 1.09 -25.35
CA ARG A 202 -0.59 0.43 -24.90
C ARG A 202 -1.63 1.43 -24.42
N VAL A 203 -1.21 2.37 -23.58
CA VAL A 203 -2.07 3.45 -23.06
C VAL A 203 -2.68 4.26 -24.20
N ASN A 204 -1.87 4.70 -25.17
CA ASN A 204 -2.37 5.49 -26.30
C ASN A 204 -3.36 4.70 -27.17
N ARG A 205 -3.15 3.41 -27.39
CA ARG A 205 -4.10 2.55 -28.11
C ARG A 205 -5.43 2.45 -27.36
N GLN A 206 -5.38 2.27 -26.04
CA GLN A 206 -6.58 2.18 -25.21
C GLN A 206 -7.35 3.50 -25.23
N ILE A 207 -6.66 4.63 -25.06
CA ILE A 207 -7.27 5.96 -25.13
C ILE A 207 -7.94 6.19 -26.49
N ALA A 208 -7.28 5.85 -27.60
CA ALA A 208 -7.87 5.98 -28.93
C ALA A 208 -9.14 5.11 -29.09
N THR A 209 -9.18 3.96 -28.44
CA THR A 209 -10.38 3.10 -28.42
C THR A 209 -11.50 3.73 -27.61
N LEU A 210 -11.20 4.28 -26.43
CA LEU A 210 -12.17 4.96 -25.57
C LEU A 210 -12.72 6.22 -26.25
N GLN A 211 -11.89 7.02 -26.88
CA GLN A 211 -12.32 8.22 -27.63
C GLN A 211 -13.29 7.90 -28.76
N ARG A 212 -13.06 6.79 -29.49
CA ARG A 212 -13.99 6.34 -30.55
C ARG A 212 -15.29 5.80 -29.97
N ARG A 213 -15.21 5.12 -28.83
CA ARG A 213 -16.37 4.51 -28.16
C ARG A 213 -17.26 5.54 -27.47
N PHE A 214 -16.66 6.59 -26.92
CA PHE A 214 -17.34 7.62 -26.13
C PHE A 214 -17.10 9.02 -26.71
N PRO A 215 -17.60 9.36 -27.91
CA PRO A 215 -17.41 10.69 -28.50
C PRO A 215 -18.01 11.81 -27.65
N GLN A 216 -19.07 11.54 -26.87
CA GLN A 216 -19.69 12.47 -25.92
C GLN A 216 -18.77 12.89 -24.77
N ALA A 217 -17.78 12.07 -24.41
CA ALA A 217 -16.82 12.41 -23.37
C ALA A 217 -15.98 13.65 -23.69
N ARG A 218 -15.94 14.07 -24.97
CA ARG A 218 -15.15 15.24 -25.39
C ARG A 218 -15.49 16.50 -24.61
N ALA A 219 -16.76 16.68 -24.21
CA ALA A 219 -17.21 17.84 -23.46
C ALA A 219 -16.89 17.74 -21.95
N THR A 220 -16.80 16.53 -21.39
CA THR A 220 -16.73 16.28 -19.94
C THR A 220 -15.37 15.80 -19.46
N TYR A 221 -14.52 15.26 -20.35
CA TYR A 221 -13.21 14.72 -19.99
C TYR A 221 -12.25 15.80 -19.47
N LYS A 222 -12.13 16.94 -20.17
CA LYS A 222 -11.22 18.01 -19.77
C LYS A 222 -11.62 18.64 -18.44
N PRO A 223 -12.90 19.05 -18.22
CA PRO A 223 -13.36 19.53 -16.92
C PRO A 223 -13.07 18.53 -15.78
N LEU A 224 -13.32 17.23 -16.01
CA LEU A 224 -13.01 16.21 -15.02
C LEU A 224 -11.50 16.13 -14.72
N ARG A 225 -10.64 16.16 -15.74
CA ARG A 225 -9.19 16.16 -15.53
C ARG A 225 -8.76 17.35 -14.66
N ASP A 226 -9.25 18.55 -15.00
CA ASP A 226 -8.90 19.77 -14.29
C ASP A 226 -9.40 19.73 -12.82
N GLU A 227 -10.56 19.12 -12.57
CA GLU A 227 -11.09 18.85 -11.23
C GLU A 227 -10.20 17.83 -10.47
N LEU A 228 -9.81 16.73 -11.10
CA LEU A 228 -8.93 15.73 -10.49
C LEU A 228 -7.56 16.31 -10.13
N GLU A 229 -7.00 17.18 -10.95
CA GLU A 229 -5.75 17.88 -10.65
C GLU A 229 -5.89 18.77 -9.40
N GLN A 230 -7.04 19.46 -9.22
CA GLN A 230 -7.35 20.23 -8.01
C GLN A 230 -7.48 19.34 -6.75
N LEU A 231 -7.96 18.11 -6.91
CA LEU A 231 -8.02 17.10 -5.85
C LEU A 231 -6.66 16.46 -5.53
N GLY A 232 -5.60 16.84 -6.26
CA GLY A 232 -4.24 16.36 -6.04
C GLY A 232 -3.81 15.19 -6.93
N VAL A 233 -4.68 14.73 -7.86
CA VAL A 233 -4.34 13.72 -8.86
C VAL A 233 -3.52 14.36 -9.97
N THR A 234 -2.25 14.64 -9.67
CA THR A 234 -1.34 15.26 -10.63
C THR A 234 -0.71 14.20 -11.55
N PRO A 235 -0.24 14.60 -12.75
CA PRO A 235 0.47 13.67 -13.63
C PRO A 235 1.63 12.94 -12.96
N ASP A 236 2.36 13.58 -12.05
CA ASP A 236 3.53 12.99 -11.39
C ASP A 236 3.20 11.98 -10.28
N LYS A 237 1.98 12.06 -9.73
CA LYS A 237 1.53 11.28 -8.58
C LYS A 237 0.36 10.34 -8.90
N THR A 238 0.07 10.11 -10.16
CA THR A 238 -1.07 9.30 -10.61
C THR A 238 -1.06 7.89 -10.01
N TYR A 239 0.12 7.29 -9.78
CA TYR A 239 0.26 5.96 -9.19
C TYR A 239 -0.36 5.85 -7.79
N LEU A 240 -0.49 6.97 -7.07
CA LEU A 240 -1.12 7.00 -5.74
C LEU A 240 -2.65 6.86 -5.79
N TYR A 241 -3.26 7.03 -6.95
CA TYR A 241 -4.71 7.06 -7.15
C TYR A 241 -5.24 5.92 -8.02
N MET A 242 -4.40 4.97 -8.40
CA MET A 242 -4.84 3.70 -9.00
C MET A 242 -5.07 2.67 -7.90
N ARG A 243 -5.87 1.63 -8.20
CA ARG A 243 -6.16 0.57 -7.22
C ARG A 243 -4.87 0.00 -6.62
N GLY A 244 -4.77 -0.03 -5.27
CA GLY A 244 -3.54 -0.36 -4.55
C GLY A 244 -3.02 -1.76 -4.89
N HIS A 245 -3.90 -2.76 -4.87
CA HIS A 245 -3.53 -4.13 -5.28
C HIS A 245 -2.99 -4.20 -6.71
N ASP A 246 -3.59 -3.48 -7.67
CA ASP A 246 -3.07 -3.47 -9.05
C ASP A 246 -1.68 -2.81 -9.12
N LEU A 247 -1.45 -1.73 -8.35
CA LEU A 247 -0.12 -1.11 -8.27
C LEU A 247 0.92 -2.11 -7.77
N VAL A 248 0.59 -2.89 -6.74
CA VAL A 248 1.47 -3.92 -6.20
C VAL A 248 1.64 -5.07 -7.20
N ASP A 249 0.55 -5.67 -7.65
CA ASP A 249 0.57 -6.97 -8.33
C ASP A 249 1.11 -6.86 -9.76
N VAL A 250 0.71 -5.80 -10.50
CA VAL A 250 1.03 -5.72 -11.94
C VAL A 250 2.10 -4.69 -12.30
N VAL A 251 2.54 -3.86 -11.34
CA VAL A 251 3.56 -2.84 -11.60
C VAL A 251 4.78 -3.03 -10.70
N LEU A 252 4.62 -2.85 -9.40
CA LEU A 252 5.76 -2.79 -8.49
C LEU A 252 6.26 -4.17 -8.04
N GLY A 253 5.39 -5.16 -7.87
CA GLY A 253 5.80 -6.51 -7.49
C GLY A 253 6.79 -7.11 -8.49
N PRO A 254 6.49 -7.15 -9.80
CA PRO A 254 7.45 -7.60 -10.81
C PRO A 254 8.76 -6.82 -10.80
N LEU A 255 8.70 -5.51 -10.60
CA LEU A 255 9.89 -4.64 -10.56
C LEU A 255 10.74 -4.91 -9.31
N LEU A 256 10.11 -4.92 -8.12
CA LEU A 256 10.78 -5.18 -6.85
C LEU A 256 11.40 -6.58 -6.80
N ALA A 257 10.72 -7.59 -7.36
CA ALA A 257 11.27 -8.94 -7.46
C ALA A 257 12.61 -8.94 -8.19
N VAL A 258 12.68 -8.29 -9.35
CA VAL A 258 13.92 -8.24 -10.16
C VAL A 258 15.00 -7.42 -9.47
N VAL A 259 14.65 -6.28 -8.84
CA VAL A 259 15.63 -5.45 -8.09
C VAL A 259 16.18 -6.22 -6.90
N CYS A 260 15.31 -6.81 -6.07
CA CYS A 260 15.73 -7.57 -4.88
C CYS A 260 16.56 -8.81 -5.24
N ASP A 261 16.21 -9.51 -6.31
CA ASP A 261 17.00 -10.65 -6.80
C ASP A 261 18.41 -10.24 -7.23
N ASN A 262 18.54 -9.10 -7.92
CA ASN A 262 19.85 -8.60 -8.32
C ASN A 262 20.68 -8.17 -7.11
N LEU A 263 20.08 -7.48 -6.14
CA LEU A 263 20.74 -7.08 -4.89
C LEU A 263 21.23 -8.29 -4.08
N ARG A 264 20.41 -9.36 -4.00
CA ARG A 264 20.80 -10.61 -3.32
C ARG A 264 21.97 -11.30 -4.02
N ARG A 265 21.88 -11.45 -5.35
CA ARG A 265 22.97 -12.04 -6.16
C ARG A 265 24.26 -11.25 -6.06
N GLU A 266 24.19 -9.94 -5.99
CA GLU A 266 25.34 -9.08 -5.81
C GLU A 266 25.99 -9.31 -4.45
N ARG A 267 25.19 -9.33 -3.36
CA ARG A 267 25.71 -9.61 -2.02
C ARG A 267 26.31 -11.01 -1.91
N GLU A 268 25.69 -12.03 -2.51
CA GLU A 268 26.23 -13.37 -2.56
C GLU A 268 27.56 -13.45 -3.33
N ARG A 269 27.72 -12.67 -4.42
CA ARG A 269 29.01 -12.57 -5.13
C ARG A 269 30.08 -11.92 -4.26
N GLU A 270 29.77 -10.85 -3.53
CA GLU A 270 30.70 -10.21 -2.60
C GLU A 270 31.18 -11.20 -1.52
N ILE A 271 30.26 -11.95 -0.90
CA ILE A 271 30.59 -12.97 0.08
C ILE A 271 31.54 -14.02 -0.53
N ASN A 272 31.23 -14.49 -1.75
CA ASN A 272 32.05 -15.45 -2.47
C ASN A 272 33.46 -14.93 -2.80
N GLN A 273 33.59 -13.62 -3.06
CA GLN A 273 34.88 -12.98 -3.38
C GLN A 273 35.73 -12.71 -2.13
N LEU A 274 35.08 -12.40 -1.00
CA LEU A 274 35.76 -12.01 0.23
C LEU A 274 36.13 -13.20 1.13
N ALA A 275 35.45 -14.33 0.97
CA ALA A 275 35.69 -15.52 1.80
C ALA A 275 37.03 -16.17 1.48
N CYS A 276 37.89 -16.26 2.48
CA CYS A 276 39.25 -16.87 2.35
C CYS A 276 39.18 -18.39 2.26
N HIS A 277 38.17 -19.05 2.84
CA HIS A 277 38.05 -20.51 2.93
C HIS A 277 36.62 -20.97 2.61
N ALA A 278 36.48 -22.14 2.02
CA ALA A 278 35.18 -22.72 1.62
C ALA A 278 34.18 -22.86 2.79
N VAL A 279 34.66 -23.21 3.99
CA VAL A 279 33.81 -23.33 5.19
C VAL A 279 33.30 -21.95 5.61
N GLN A 280 34.14 -20.92 5.61
CA GLN A 280 33.74 -19.55 5.89
C GLN A 280 32.69 -19.08 4.88
N GLN A 281 32.94 -19.30 3.59
CA GLN A 281 32.02 -18.96 2.51
C GLN A 281 30.63 -19.60 2.72
N GLN A 282 30.57 -20.88 3.01
CA GLN A 282 29.31 -21.59 3.26
C GLN A 282 28.57 -21.03 4.48
N ASN A 283 29.29 -20.75 5.56
CA ASN A 283 28.69 -20.21 6.79
C ASN A 283 28.13 -18.79 6.55
N GLU A 284 28.87 -17.93 5.89
CA GLU A 284 28.44 -16.55 5.59
C GLU A 284 27.25 -16.53 4.63
N LEU A 285 27.25 -17.36 3.57
CA LEU A 285 26.12 -17.50 2.68
C LEU A 285 24.87 -18.03 3.39
N ALA A 286 25.03 -19.02 4.28
CA ALA A 286 23.91 -19.56 5.05
C ALA A 286 23.34 -18.51 6.01
N ALA A 287 24.21 -17.77 6.72
CA ALA A 287 23.81 -16.68 7.61
C ALA A 287 23.08 -15.57 6.84
N TYR A 288 23.59 -15.13 5.70
CA TYR A 288 22.97 -14.12 4.86
C TYR A 288 21.58 -14.57 4.36
N ARG A 289 21.48 -15.80 3.81
CA ARG A 289 20.21 -16.34 3.30
C ARG A 289 19.15 -16.51 4.39
N HIS A 290 19.57 -16.76 5.61
CA HIS A 290 18.67 -16.82 6.76
C HIS A 290 18.20 -15.43 7.22
N ALA A 291 19.00 -14.40 7.00
CA ALA A 291 18.72 -13.03 7.46
C ALA A 291 17.84 -12.23 6.49
N VAL A 292 17.83 -12.59 5.19
CA VAL A 292 16.98 -11.89 4.18
C VAL A 292 15.51 -12.30 4.31
N ALA A 293 14.61 -11.41 3.88
CA ALA A 293 13.18 -11.62 3.94
C ALA A 293 12.51 -11.41 2.55
N PRO A 294 11.31 -11.96 2.31
CA PRO A 294 10.52 -11.61 1.13
C PRO A 294 10.20 -10.12 1.10
N PHE A 295 10.34 -9.49 -0.07
CA PHE A 295 10.06 -8.05 -0.20
C PHE A 295 8.59 -7.73 0.03
N GLU A 296 7.68 -8.63 -0.29
CA GLU A 296 6.23 -8.49 -0.08
C GLU A 296 5.90 -8.34 1.42
N GLU A 297 6.61 -9.06 2.26
CA GLU A 297 6.47 -8.95 3.71
C GLU A 297 7.00 -7.60 4.21
N MET A 298 8.16 -7.18 3.71
CA MET A 298 8.76 -5.89 4.06
C MET A 298 7.89 -4.72 3.55
N LEU A 299 7.33 -4.83 2.34
CA LEU A 299 6.43 -3.84 1.76
C LEU A 299 5.18 -3.61 2.63
N ARG A 300 4.59 -4.67 3.18
CA ARG A 300 3.40 -4.57 4.05
C ARG A 300 3.70 -4.08 5.47
N LYS A 301 4.91 -4.31 5.98
CA LYS A 301 5.26 -4.07 7.40
C LYS A 301 6.03 -2.78 7.65
N HIS A 302 6.63 -2.18 6.61
CA HIS A 302 7.39 -0.95 6.84
C HIS A 302 6.49 0.24 7.16
N THR A 303 7.08 1.21 7.85
CA THR A 303 6.44 2.47 8.23
C THR A 303 7.16 3.70 7.65
N ALA A 304 8.05 3.48 6.68
CA ALA A 304 8.87 4.56 6.11
C ALA A 304 8.06 5.67 5.42
N TYR A 305 6.82 5.37 5.02
CA TYR A 305 5.89 6.34 4.42
C TYR A 305 5.37 7.40 5.40
N HIS A 306 5.64 7.31 6.70
CA HIS A 306 5.20 8.30 7.69
C HIS A 306 5.73 9.71 7.41
N ASP A 307 6.87 9.83 6.74
CA ASP A 307 7.46 11.11 6.39
C ASP A 307 6.88 11.72 5.11
N THR A 308 6.04 10.98 4.38
CA THR A 308 5.44 11.47 3.14
C THR A 308 4.37 12.53 3.39
N PRO A 309 4.20 13.49 2.47
CA PRO A 309 3.15 14.51 2.59
C PRO A 309 1.75 13.93 2.62
N GLU A 310 1.53 12.80 1.94
CA GLU A 310 0.25 12.09 1.88
C GLU A 310 -0.12 11.53 3.25
N PHE A 311 0.79 10.84 3.93
CA PHE A 311 0.56 10.31 5.27
C PHE A 311 0.35 11.44 6.29
N ARG A 312 1.15 12.51 6.24
CA ARG A 312 0.99 13.66 7.14
C ARG A 312 -0.38 14.32 7.03
N ARG A 313 -0.99 14.33 5.82
CA ARG A 313 -2.36 14.82 5.64
C ARG A 313 -3.39 13.95 6.36
N ILE A 314 -3.22 12.62 6.32
CA ILE A 314 -4.09 11.69 7.04
C ILE A 314 -3.95 11.87 8.55
N GLU A 315 -2.71 11.95 9.02
CA GLU A 315 -2.41 12.20 10.44
C GLU A 315 -3.00 13.53 10.91
N GLU A 316 -2.89 14.59 10.09
CA GLU A 316 -3.47 15.90 10.41
C GLU A 316 -4.99 15.88 10.43
N ALA A 317 -5.64 15.20 9.48
CA ALA A 317 -7.09 15.02 9.49
C ALA A 317 -7.56 14.29 10.76
N ALA A 318 -6.84 13.25 11.16
CA ALA A 318 -7.11 12.54 12.43
C ALA A 318 -6.87 13.45 13.65
N ARG A 319 -5.82 14.26 13.63
CA ARG A 319 -5.53 15.23 14.72
C ARG A 319 -6.65 16.25 14.85
N GLN A 320 -7.11 16.82 13.75
CA GLN A 320 -8.21 17.79 13.73
C GLN A 320 -9.53 17.16 14.21
N ARG A 321 -9.76 15.89 13.85
CA ARG A 321 -10.96 15.14 14.27
C ARG A 321 -11.03 15.00 15.78
N PHE A 322 -9.91 14.77 16.46
CA PHE A 322 -9.83 14.53 17.90
C PHE A 322 -9.28 15.74 18.68
N ALA A 323 -9.27 16.93 18.10
CA ALA A 323 -8.86 18.15 18.77
C ALA A 323 -9.98 18.76 19.63
N GLY A 324 -9.62 19.38 20.76
CA GLY A 324 -10.57 20.09 21.64
C GLY A 324 -11.65 19.18 22.21
N ASP A 325 -12.87 19.70 22.31
CA ASP A 325 -14.03 18.98 22.87
C ASP A 325 -14.68 18.06 21.84
N TRP A 326 -13.89 17.19 21.21
CA TRP A 326 -14.34 16.27 20.15
C TRP A 326 -15.48 15.34 20.61
N GLU A 327 -15.58 15.04 21.92
CA GLU A 327 -16.60 14.18 22.51
C GLU A 327 -18.02 14.77 22.43
N THR A 328 -18.13 16.09 22.37
CA THR A 328 -19.40 16.83 22.35
C THR A 328 -19.82 17.28 20.96
N ARG A 329 -19.00 17.02 19.94
CA ARG A 329 -19.34 17.34 18.57
C ARG A 329 -20.45 16.44 18.06
N ASP A 330 -21.69 16.79 18.38
CA ASP A 330 -22.85 16.22 17.73
C ASP A 330 -22.82 16.56 16.24
N ALA A 331 -22.84 15.53 15.43
CA ALA A 331 -22.99 15.71 14.00
C ALA A 331 -24.42 16.20 13.73
N THR A 332 -24.59 17.50 13.53
CA THR A 332 -25.73 18.02 12.79
C THR A 332 -25.54 17.73 11.30
N VAL A 333 -25.41 16.47 10.95
CA VAL A 333 -25.66 15.97 9.61
C VAL A 333 -27.03 15.34 9.71
N ASP A 334 -27.99 15.86 8.95
CA ASP A 334 -29.33 15.31 8.87
C ASP A 334 -29.28 13.79 8.81
N ASP A 335 -29.67 13.12 9.90
CA ASP A 335 -29.84 11.66 10.00
C ASP A 335 -30.79 11.12 8.93
N ALA A 336 -31.59 11.99 8.31
CA ALA A 336 -32.50 11.67 7.21
C ALA A 336 -31.82 11.24 5.91
N ALA A 337 -30.51 11.45 5.77
CA ALA A 337 -29.77 10.99 4.58
C ALA A 337 -29.12 9.60 4.75
N LEU A 338 -29.27 8.97 5.92
CA LEU A 338 -28.53 7.75 6.31
C LEU A 338 -29.42 6.50 6.48
N ASP A 339 -30.70 6.55 6.12
CA ASP A 339 -31.55 5.36 6.06
C ASP A 339 -31.20 4.50 4.81
N PHE A 340 -29.98 3.94 4.88
CA PHE A 340 -29.46 3.01 3.87
C PHE A 340 -30.11 1.60 3.91
N ALA A 341 -30.94 1.33 4.89
CA ALA A 341 -31.43 -0.03 5.12
C ALA A 341 -32.67 -0.41 4.29
N ASP A 342 -33.46 0.52 3.79
CA ASP A 342 -34.79 0.22 3.25
C ASP A 342 -35.10 0.71 1.83
N GLU A 343 -34.21 1.45 1.15
CA GLU A 343 -34.44 1.86 -0.23
C GLU A 343 -33.38 1.35 -1.22
N LEU A 344 -33.37 0.03 -1.46
CA LEU A 344 -32.95 -0.51 -2.73
C LEU A 344 -34.21 -0.53 -3.61
N PRO A 345 -34.36 0.38 -4.61
CA PRO A 345 -35.42 0.23 -5.59
C PRO A 345 -35.16 -1.09 -6.33
N SER A 346 -36.14 -1.99 -6.25
CA SER A 346 -36.17 -3.22 -7.04
C SER A 346 -36.26 -2.82 -8.51
N GLY A 347 -35.11 -2.72 -9.18
CA GLY A 347 -35.05 -2.34 -10.59
C GLY A 347 -33.94 -1.38 -11.00
N ALA A 348 -33.17 -0.83 -10.06
CA ALA A 348 -31.94 -0.14 -10.42
C ALA A 348 -30.86 -1.15 -10.83
N PRO A 349 -30.04 -0.90 -11.89
CA PRO A 349 -28.90 -1.75 -12.16
C PRO A 349 -28.03 -1.78 -10.89
N PRO A 350 -27.42 -2.94 -10.55
CA PRO A 350 -26.66 -3.06 -9.32
C PRO A 350 -25.67 -1.92 -9.26
N THR A 351 -25.82 -1.09 -8.24
CA THR A 351 -24.85 -0.07 -7.91
C THR A 351 -23.53 -0.82 -7.83
N ALA A 352 -22.58 -0.47 -8.70
CA ALA A 352 -21.29 -1.13 -8.73
C ALA A 352 -20.67 -0.95 -7.36
N CYS A 353 -20.91 -1.94 -6.54
CA CYS A 353 -20.12 -2.10 -5.35
C CYS A 353 -18.71 -2.32 -5.84
N PHE A 354 -17.75 -1.58 -5.32
CA PHE A 354 -16.37 -2.02 -5.30
C PHE A 354 -16.34 -3.30 -4.43
N ALA A 355 -16.94 -4.38 -4.95
CA ALA A 355 -16.75 -5.69 -4.41
C ALA A 355 -15.32 -6.06 -4.80
N ASP A 356 -14.56 -6.42 -3.82
CA ASP A 356 -13.31 -7.13 -3.94
C ASP A 356 -13.58 -8.41 -4.75
N GLU A 357 -13.62 -8.31 -6.09
CA GLU A 357 -13.59 -9.44 -6.99
C GLU A 357 -12.16 -9.96 -6.99
N ARG A 358 -11.77 -10.62 -5.89
CA ARG A 358 -10.74 -11.64 -5.98
C ARG A 358 -11.34 -12.71 -6.89
N PRO A 359 -10.69 -13.09 -7.99
CA PRO A 359 -10.97 -14.37 -8.59
C PRO A 359 -10.61 -15.39 -7.50
N ASP A 360 -11.63 -16.02 -6.94
CA ASP A 360 -11.46 -17.22 -6.14
C ASP A 360 -10.53 -18.12 -6.93
N ALA A 361 -9.39 -18.45 -6.34
CA ALA A 361 -8.52 -19.49 -6.81
C ALA A 361 -9.26 -20.81 -6.56
N GLU A 362 -10.30 -21.06 -7.35
CA GLU A 362 -10.94 -22.36 -7.42
C GLU A 362 -10.10 -23.28 -8.29
N GLY A 363 -9.73 -24.37 -7.65
CA GLY A 363 -9.67 -25.62 -8.34
C GLY A 363 -8.30 -26.08 -8.79
N ASN A 364 -7.46 -26.42 -7.86
CA ASN A 364 -6.64 -27.62 -8.04
C ASN A 364 -6.97 -28.60 -6.91
N ALA A 365 -8.06 -29.33 -7.08
CA ALA A 365 -8.32 -30.52 -6.31
C ALA A 365 -7.26 -31.57 -6.70
N PRO A 366 -6.52 -32.15 -5.75
CA PRO A 366 -5.62 -33.26 -6.06
C PRO A 366 -6.48 -34.48 -6.43
N ALA A 367 -6.13 -35.10 -7.55
CA ALA A 367 -6.68 -36.34 -8.02
C ALA A 367 -6.68 -37.40 -6.89
N ARG A 368 -7.82 -38.03 -6.70
CA ARG A 368 -7.99 -39.21 -5.86
C ARG A 368 -7.03 -40.31 -6.35
N VAL A 369 -6.04 -40.61 -5.54
CA VAL A 369 -5.31 -41.87 -5.65
C VAL A 369 -5.95 -42.85 -4.66
N SER A 370 -6.43 -43.94 -5.21
CA SER A 370 -7.07 -45.05 -4.52
C SER A 370 -6.15 -45.68 -3.46
N GLU A 371 -6.75 -45.90 -2.30
CA GLU A 371 -6.22 -46.77 -1.24
C GLU A 371 -5.84 -48.14 -1.76
N ARG A 372 -4.62 -48.57 -1.45
CA ARG A 372 -4.31 -49.99 -1.25
C ARG A 372 -3.46 -50.10 0.01
N ALA A 373 -4.03 -50.75 0.99
CA ALA A 373 -3.43 -51.15 2.24
C ALA A 373 -2.21 -52.10 2.04
N ALA A 374 -1.15 -51.87 2.79
CA ALA A 374 -0.22 -52.92 3.20
C ALA A 374 0.50 -52.52 4.47
N ALA A 375 0.51 -53.45 5.39
CA ALA A 375 0.94 -53.60 6.77
C ALA A 375 2.30 -53.03 7.17
N ALA A 376 2.37 -52.69 8.47
CA ALA A 376 3.57 -52.40 9.25
C ALA A 376 4.44 -53.64 9.48
N PRO A 377 5.73 -53.47 9.91
CA PRO A 377 6.04 -53.97 11.25
C PRO A 377 6.85 -53.02 12.16
N GLU A 378 6.76 -53.36 13.43
CA GLU A 378 7.23 -52.71 14.64
C GLU A 378 8.77 -52.65 14.83
N GLY A 379 9.20 -51.64 15.57
CA GLY A 379 10.31 -51.26 16.41
C GLY A 379 11.53 -52.18 16.65
N PRO A 380 12.43 -51.89 17.60
CA PRO A 380 12.45 -50.89 18.69
C PRO A 380 13.82 -50.18 18.94
N ASN A 381 13.88 -49.37 20.01
CA ASN A 381 14.99 -49.02 20.89
C ASN A 381 15.64 -47.61 20.77
N ALA A 382 15.30 -46.83 21.78
CA ALA A 382 16.15 -45.77 22.32
C ALA A 382 17.34 -46.32 23.12
N PRO A 383 18.37 -45.51 23.43
CA PRO A 383 18.47 -45.08 24.82
C PRO A 383 18.84 -43.61 25.07
N ARG A 384 18.34 -43.17 26.21
CA ARG A 384 18.74 -41.98 26.97
C ARG A 384 20.24 -42.04 27.33
N ASN A 385 20.90 -40.85 27.31
CA ASN A 385 21.69 -40.45 28.48
C ASN A 385 21.99 -38.97 28.52
N ALA A 386 21.75 -38.42 29.70
CA ALA A 386 22.11 -37.10 30.19
C ALA A 386 23.61 -37.05 30.51
N PHE A 387 24.20 -35.85 30.35
CA PHE A 387 25.22 -35.37 31.29
C PHE A 387 25.23 -33.85 31.34
N ALA A 388 25.19 -33.34 32.56
CA ALA A 388 25.30 -31.97 32.95
C ALA A 388 26.76 -31.60 33.28
N ALA A 389 27.00 -30.29 33.40
CA ALA A 389 28.03 -29.55 34.15
C ALA A 389 29.29 -29.14 33.35
N ALA A 390 29.67 -27.92 33.36
CA ALA A 390 30.25 -27.04 34.29
C ALA A 390 30.85 -25.80 33.58
N ALA A 391 30.74 -24.68 34.23
CA ALA A 391 31.29 -23.39 33.89
C ALA A 391 32.83 -23.37 34.00
N GLU A 392 33.46 -22.55 33.11
CA GLU A 392 34.67 -21.81 33.47
C GLU A 392 34.90 -20.66 32.51
N THR A 393 34.98 -19.43 33.07
CA THR A 393 35.46 -18.20 32.47
C THR A 393 36.97 -18.14 32.50
N PRO A 394 37.64 -17.59 31.50
CA PRO A 394 38.94 -16.97 31.73
C PRO A 394 38.94 -15.47 31.38
N THR A 395 39.58 -14.80 32.29
CA THR A 395 40.05 -13.43 32.43
C THR A 395 40.65 -12.78 31.20
N ALA A 396 40.45 -11.46 31.16
CA ALA A 396 41.01 -10.47 30.24
C ALA A 396 42.54 -10.49 30.24
N THR A 397 43.12 -10.37 29.04
CA THR A 397 44.52 -9.95 28.85
C THR A 397 44.56 -8.85 27.81
N GLU A 398 45.11 -7.71 28.22
CA GLU A 398 45.35 -6.51 27.43
C GLU A 398 46.27 -6.78 26.23
N LEU A 399 45.97 -6.19 25.08
CA LEU A 399 46.87 -6.09 23.94
C LEU A 399 47.06 -4.63 23.50
N PRO A 400 48.22 -4.27 22.99
CA PRO A 400 48.69 -2.88 22.91
C PRO A 400 48.19 -2.14 21.68
N THR A 401 48.04 -0.86 21.85
CA THR A 401 47.65 0.17 20.89
C THR A 401 48.64 0.26 19.72
N ALA A 402 48.19 -0.04 18.52
CA ALA A 402 48.89 0.26 17.28
C ALA A 402 48.21 1.41 16.53
N ALA A 403 49.04 2.36 16.08
CA ALA A 403 48.65 3.61 15.47
C ALA A 403 47.88 3.48 14.16
N ARG A 404 46.80 4.26 14.00
CA ARG A 404 46.05 4.41 12.76
C ARG A 404 46.85 5.21 11.73
N PRO A 405 46.95 4.76 10.48
CA PRO A 405 47.38 5.62 9.37
C PRO A 405 46.22 6.54 8.89
N LYS A 406 46.53 7.77 8.55
CA LYS A 406 45.62 8.76 7.97
C LYS A 406 45.16 8.31 6.58
N PRO A 407 43.87 8.53 6.21
CA PRO A 407 43.40 8.26 4.86
C PRO A 407 43.89 9.29 3.86
N PRO A 408 44.13 8.91 2.60
CA PRO A 408 44.50 9.85 1.55
C PRO A 408 43.27 10.67 1.12
N THR A 409 43.50 11.94 0.86
CA THR A 409 42.54 12.92 0.33
C THR A 409 42.18 12.52 -1.09
N ALA A 410 40.98 11.95 -1.28
CA ALA A 410 40.44 11.67 -2.60
C ALA A 410 39.64 12.87 -3.12
N ALA A 411 40.01 13.35 -4.30
CA ALA A 411 39.30 14.36 -5.05
C ALA A 411 37.88 13.91 -5.40
N ARG A 412 36.87 14.78 -5.18
CA ARG A 412 35.47 14.60 -5.58
C ARG A 412 35.37 14.43 -7.11
N PRO A 413 34.74 13.40 -7.61
CA PRO A 413 34.29 13.40 -9.00
C PRO A 413 33.04 14.29 -9.10
N LYS A 414 33.03 15.19 -10.09
CA LYS A 414 31.86 15.96 -10.49
C LYS A 414 30.85 15.01 -11.14
N SER A 415 29.66 14.90 -10.55
CA SER A 415 28.53 14.18 -11.15
C SER A 415 27.97 14.98 -12.33
N PRO A 416 27.80 14.42 -13.52
CA PRO A 416 26.99 15.04 -14.56
C PRO A 416 25.50 14.79 -14.25
N THR A 417 24.75 15.84 -13.99
CA THR A 417 23.30 15.85 -13.96
C THR A 417 22.79 15.86 -15.40
N ALA A 418 22.46 14.69 -15.95
CA ALA A 418 21.69 14.61 -17.17
C ALA A 418 20.24 15.01 -16.87
N ALA A 419 19.80 16.16 -17.34
CA ALA A 419 18.42 16.62 -17.22
C ALA A 419 17.62 16.17 -18.47
N ALA A 420 16.54 15.40 -18.26
CA ALA A 420 15.59 15.08 -19.32
C ALA A 420 14.80 16.33 -19.73
N ARG A 421 14.74 16.65 -21.03
CA ARG A 421 13.94 17.76 -21.57
C ARG A 421 12.81 17.24 -22.46
N LEU A 422 11.61 17.81 -22.29
CA LEU A 422 10.45 17.54 -23.14
C LEU A 422 10.48 18.46 -24.36
N ARG A 423 10.69 17.92 -25.57
CA ARG A 423 10.47 18.65 -26.83
C ARG A 423 9.43 17.90 -27.68
N ASN A 424 8.42 18.62 -28.14
CA ASN A 424 7.35 18.09 -29.02
C ASN A 424 6.61 16.84 -28.51
N GLY A 425 6.39 16.74 -27.19
CA GLY A 425 5.67 15.58 -26.59
C GLY A 425 6.49 14.30 -26.44
N VAL A 426 7.80 14.37 -26.71
CA VAL A 426 8.74 13.23 -26.56
C VAL A 426 9.83 13.62 -25.59
N TRP A 427 10.09 12.74 -24.61
CA TRP A 427 11.22 12.88 -23.68
C TRP A 427 12.48 12.33 -24.33
N THR A 428 13.52 13.17 -24.45
CA THR A 428 14.86 12.75 -24.88
C THR A 428 15.85 13.00 -23.74
N TRP A 429 16.70 12.02 -23.49
CA TRP A 429 17.88 12.13 -22.67
C TRP A 429 19.01 12.51 -23.66
N GLY A 430 19.58 13.68 -23.53
CA GLY A 430 20.66 14.14 -24.38
C GLY A 430 21.88 14.46 -23.54
N ASP A 431 23.02 13.90 -23.93
CA ASP A 431 24.31 14.45 -23.59
C ASP A 431 24.45 15.79 -24.33
N ASP A 432 24.75 16.86 -23.60
CA ASP A 432 25.14 18.15 -24.18
C ASP A 432 26.60 18.02 -24.68
N ASP A 433 26.78 17.54 -25.88
CA ASP A 433 27.98 17.76 -26.68
C ASP A 433 27.58 17.61 -28.16
N ASP A 434 27.27 18.74 -28.79
CA ASP A 434 27.52 19.06 -30.19
C ASP A 434 26.89 20.42 -30.54
N GLU A 435 27.60 21.48 -30.16
CA GLU A 435 27.56 22.76 -30.88
C GLU A 435 28.95 23.01 -31.44
N VAL A 436 29.15 22.65 -32.69
CA VAL A 436 30.10 23.34 -33.57
C VAL A 436 29.54 23.32 -35.00
N ASP A 437 29.39 24.55 -35.56
CA ASP A 437 29.09 25.02 -36.89
C ASP A 437 27.63 25.01 -37.34
#